data_83309129adab72e189fd029f96f7adf7
#
_entry.id   83309129adab72e189fd029f96f7adf7
#
_cell.length_a   1.000
_cell.length_b   1.000
_cell.length_c   1.000
_cell.angle_alpha   90.00
_cell.angle_beta   90.00
_cell.angle_gamma   90.00
#
_symmetry.space_group_name_H-M   'P 1'
#
loop_
_entity.id
_entity.type
_entity.pdbx_description
1 polymer ?
#
loop_
_entity_poly.entity_id
_entity_poly.type
_entity_poly.pdbx_seq_one_letter_code
_entity_poly.pdbx_strand_id
1 'polypeptide(L)'
;MDRRSFLKTLGLGAASLVGPPACDSPERYLDSDIERLAEQKRREKEQSGKGPYGAQRYSGYRGLADLPYFELDANNDLRCIVEDLPPIIDFHAHLGMSFLFAPTIDWLARTERVQHFLDCDATNPGCEFDLDVYVNANFREDDLATLNWESVAQATWGSGAAATHTIPNLIREMDAMGIERAVLLPISLGLPFNDDSSALWSAAVEASGLGERLLPGATVHPRDPNALESLRAQVARGASALKLHPAVQRFYPDTPELEPIYAECGKIGLPVFFHGGRAGIEPEYTHRYTLIRHYEGAVAAHPEVRFVLGHAGARDVADAIPFAQKHRNVWVDIHGQGVSVLRELIDRVGAHRLLFGSDWPFYHLGASLAKVLIVTEGSPEVRSAILHGNAASLLAGEGL
;
A
#
# COMPACT_ATOMS: atom_id res chain seq x y z
N MET A 1 16.13 -28.36 22.34
CA MET A 1 15.03 -27.67 21.66
C MET A 1 15.59 -27.18 20.35
N ASP A 2 15.07 -27.68 19.21
CA ASP A 2 15.61 -27.28 17.93
C ASP A 2 15.11 -25.87 17.55
N ARG A 3 15.83 -25.23 16.64
CA ARG A 3 15.52 -23.86 16.17
C ARG A 3 14.10 -23.71 15.61
N ARG A 4 13.55 -24.78 14.99
CA ARG A 4 12.19 -24.81 14.43
C ARG A 4 11.10 -24.86 15.51
N SER A 5 11.33 -25.59 16.60
CA SER A 5 10.41 -25.65 17.73
C SER A 5 10.35 -24.34 18.51
N PHE A 6 11.51 -23.66 18.67
CA PHE A 6 11.59 -22.35 19.29
C PHE A 6 10.86 -21.27 18.49
N LEU A 7 10.99 -21.28 17.16
CA LEU A 7 10.33 -20.34 16.27
C LEU A 7 8.81 -20.53 16.20
N LYS A 8 8.33 -21.77 16.28
CA LYS A 8 6.89 -22.04 16.40
C LYS A 8 6.31 -21.50 17.70
N THR A 9 7.06 -21.56 18.78
CA THR A 9 6.65 -21.06 20.11
C THR A 9 6.62 -19.52 20.12
N LEU A 10 7.59 -18.86 19.48
CA LEU A 10 7.61 -17.40 19.33
C LEU A 10 6.52 -16.87 18.38
N GLY A 11 6.29 -17.56 17.26
CA GLY A 11 5.20 -17.20 16.33
C GLY A 11 3.82 -17.33 16.98
N LEU A 12 3.62 -18.33 17.85
CA LEU A 12 2.42 -18.46 18.68
C LEU A 12 2.36 -17.39 19.78
N GLY A 13 3.49 -16.98 20.33
CA GLY A 13 3.59 -15.95 21.37
C GLY A 13 3.25 -14.56 20.86
N ALA A 14 3.74 -14.17 19.69
CA ALA A 14 3.38 -12.89 19.06
C ALA A 14 1.90 -12.83 18.66
N ALA A 15 1.33 -13.95 18.21
CA ALA A 15 -0.12 -14.06 17.95
C ALA A 15 -0.98 -13.97 19.21
N SER A 16 -0.42 -14.29 20.38
CA SER A 16 -1.14 -14.33 21.66
C SER A 16 -1.17 -12.96 22.39
N LEU A 17 -0.32 -12.02 22.03
CA LEU A 17 -0.28 -10.67 22.62
C LEU A 17 -1.39 -9.75 22.07
N VAL A 18 -2.01 -10.10 20.96
CA VAL A 18 -3.18 -9.41 20.41
C VAL A 18 -4.41 -10.20 20.84
N GLY A 19 -5.24 -9.65 21.70
CA GLY A 19 -6.38 -10.26 22.38
C GLY A 19 -7.25 -11.22 21.54
N PRO A 20 -8.14 -12.00 22.17
CA PRO A 20 -8.90 -13.03 21.46
C PRO A 20 -9.60 -12.41 20.24
N PRO A 21 -9.62 -13.13 19.09
CA PRO A 21 -10.39 -12.67 17.93
C PRO A 21 -11.83 -12.44 18.40
N ALA A 22 -12.42 -11.32 17.97
CA ALA A 22 -13.87 -11.15 18.10
C ALA A 22 -14.53 -12.43 17.58
N CYS A 23 -15.60 -12.91 18.23
CA CYS A 23 -16.35 -14.08 17.76
C CYS A 23 -16.92 -13.72 16.38
N ASP A 24 -16.16 -14.07 15.34
CA ASP A 24 -16.55 -13.80 13.96
C ASP A 24 -17.72 -14.70 13.60
N SER A 25 -18.75 -14.09 13.06
CA SER A 25 -19.83 -14.81 12.42
C SER A 25 -19.24 -15.67 11.28
N PRO A 26 -19.51 -16.98 11.22
CA PRO A 26 -19.01 -17.85 10.15
C PRO A 26 -19.36 -17.37 8.74
N GLU A 27 -20.42 -16.56 8.61
CA GLU A 27 -20.90 -16.00 7.35
C GLU A 27 -19.98 -14.91 6.75
N ARG A 28 -19.05 -14.35 7.55
CA ARG A 28 -18.15 -13.28 7.07
C ARG A 28 -16.98 -13.79 6.24
N TYR A 29 -16.64 -15.09 6.29
CA TYR A 29 -15.61 -15.70 5.46
C TYR A 29 -15.98 -17.17 5.17
N LEU A 30 -16.10 -17.51 3.90
CA LEU A 30 -16.61 -18.78 3.42
C LEU A 30 -15.51 -19.58 2.70
N ASP A 31 -15.66 -20.90 2.62
CA ASP A 31 -14.77 -21.76 1.83
C ASP A 31 -14.70 -21.32 0.36
N SER A 32 -15.83 -20.86 -0.19
CA SER A 32 -15.87 -20.29 -1.55
C SER A 32 -15.00 -19.03 -1.72
N ASP A 33 -14.70 -18.29 -0.66
CA ASP A 33 -13.78 -17.15 -0.74
C ASP A 33 -12.32 -17.63 -0.92
N ILE A 34 -11.98 -18.77 -0.30
CA ILE A 34 -10.67 -19.41 -0.45
C ILE A 34 -10.52 -19.96 -1.88
N GLU A 35 -11.54 -20.63 -2.37
CA GLU A 35 -11.56 -21.18 -3.75
C GLU A 35 -11.44 -20.06 -4.79
N ARG A 36 -12.15 -18.96 -4.61
CA ARG A 36 -12.07 -17.78 -5.51
C ARG A 36 -10.68 -17.18 -5.54
N LEU A 37 -9.98 -17.08 -4.40
CA LEU A 37 -8.61 -16.58 -4.36
C LEU A 37 -7.66 -17.51 -5.10
N ALA A 38 -7.79 -18.84 -4.90
CA ALA A 38 -6.97 -19.82 -5.61
C ALA A 38 -7.21 -19.76 -7.13
N GLU A 39 -8.46 -19.66 -7.55
CA GLU A 39 -8.83 -19.50 -8.95
C GLU A 39 -8.28 -18.18 -9.54
N GLN A 40 -8.36 -17.07 -8.80
CA GLN A 40 -7.80 -15.78 -9.24
C GLN A 40 -6.29 -15.86 -9.44
N LYS A 41 -5.55 -16.46 -8.48
CA LYS A 41 -4.10 -16.68 -8.61
C LYS A 41 -3.73 -17.53 -9.83
N ARG A 42 -4.56 -18.51 -10.18
CA ARG A 42 -4.37 -19.34 -11.35
C ARG A 42 -4.59 -18.55 -12.65
N ARG A 43 -5.74 -17.86 -12.73
CA ARG A 43 -6.10 -17.03 -13.90
C ARG A 43 -5.08 -15.93 -14.17
N GLU A 44 -4.63 -15.26 -13.14
CA GLU A 44 -3.61 -14.21 -13.23
C GLU A 44 -2.37 -14.68 -14.00
N LYS A 45 -1.80 -15.84 -13.63
CA LYS A 45 -0.66 -16.44 -14.31
C LYS A 45 -0.98 -16.93 -15.73
N GLU A 46 -2.18 -17.49 -15.92
CA GLU A 46 -2.61 -17.98 -17.24
C GLU A 46 -2.88 -16.87 -18.23
N GLN A 47 -3.31 -15.69 -17.76
CA GLN A 47 -3.66 -14.55 -18.62
C GLN A 47 -2.49 -13.60 -18.87
N SER A 48 -1.42 -13.68 -18.07
CA SER A 48 -0.25 -12.83 -18.21
C SER A 48 0.29 -12.85 -19.66
N GLY A 49 0.51 -11.66 -20.19
CA GLY A 49 1.01 -11.46 -21.55
C GLY A 49 0.01 -11.74 -22.68
N LYS A 50 -1.24 -12.11 -22.37
CA LYS A 50 -2.29 -12.33 -23.37
C LYS A 50 -3.19 -11.12 -23.60
N GLY A 51 -3.01 -10.07 -22.79
CA GLY A 51 -3.70 -8.81 -22.92
C GLY A 51 -3.19 -7.95 -24.08
N PRO A 52 -3.76 -6.73 -24.24
CA PRO A 52 -3.45 -5.85 -25.37
C PRO A 52 -2.00 -5.35 -25.40
N TYR A 53 -1.28 -5.47 -24.30
CA TYR A 53 0.11 -5.00 -24.16
C TYR A 53 1.14 -6.12 -24.44
N GLY A 54 0.72 -7.37 -24.69
CA GLY A 54 1.61 -8.51 -24.85
C GLY A 54 2.38 -8.85 -23.58
N ALA A 55 3.47 -9.62 -23.73
CA ALA A 55 4.31 -10.00 -22.61
C ALA A 55 5.14 -8.80 -22.11
N GLN A 56 5.02 -8.49 -20.82
CA GLN A 56 5.70 -7.38 -20.16
C GLN A 56 6.58 -7.92 -19.04
N ARG A 57 7.70 -8.59 -19.41
CA ARG A 57 8.60 -9.30 -18.49
C ARG A 57 10.00 -8.76 -18.57
N TYR A 58 10.56 -8.42 -17.42
CA TYR A 58 11.84 -7.74 -17.29
C TYR A 58 12.72 -8.43 -16.24
N SER A 59 14.04 -8.33 -16.41
CA SER A 59 15.00 -8.88 -15.45
C SER A 59 15.16 -7.95 -14.26
N GLY A 60 14.39 -8.18 -13.22
CA GLY A 60 14.33 -7.32 -12.04
C GLY A 60 13.78 -5.91 -12.31
N TYR A 61 13.88 -5.04 -11.33
CA TYR A 61 13.47 -3.62 -11.51
C TYR A 61 14.38 -2.87 -12.47
N ARG A 62 15.69 -3.20 -12.50
CA ARG A 62 16.64 -2.59 -13.45
C ARG A 62 16.34 -2.95 -14.90
N GLY A 63 15.78 -4.14 -15.13
CA GLY A 63 15.33 -4.55 -16.46
C GLY A 63 14.23 -3.65 -17.04
N LEU A 64 13.54 -2.83 -16.24
CA LEU A 64 12.61 -1.81 -16.73
C LEU A 64 13.29 -0.76 -17.61
N ALA A 65 14.63 -0.64 -17.58
CA ALA A 65 15.40 0.18 -18.52
C ALA A 65 15.30 -0.29 -19.98
N ASP A 66 14.78 -1.50 -20.24
CA ASP A 66 14.43 -1.94 -21.61
C ASP A 66 13.17 -1.23 -22.14
N LEU A 67 12.39 -0.58 -21.29
CA LEU A 67 11.26 0.27 -21.68
C LEU A 67 11.77 1.65 -22.12
N PRO A 68 11.10 2.31 -23.08
CA PRO A 68 11.51 3.63 -23.57
C PRO A 68 11.36 4.76 -22.57
N TYR A 69 10.90 4.46 -21.38
CA TYR A 69 10.60 5.42 -20.31
C TYR A 69 11.72 5.53 -19.27
N PHE A 70 12.66 4.60 -19.28
CA PHE A 70 13.68 4.50 -18.24
C PHE A 70 15.08 4.28 -18.82
N GLU A 71 16.07 4.61 -18.01
CA GLU A 71 17.48 4.29 -18.25
C GLU A 71 18.15 3.87 -16.94
N LEU A 72 19.33 3.30 -17.01
CA LEU A 72 20.20 3.12 -15.84
C LEU A 72 21.20 4.28 -15.79
N ASP A 73 21.33 4.90 -14.63
CA ASP A 73 22.33 5.95 -14.41
C ASP A 73 23.73 5.37 -14.23
N ALA A 74 24.71 6.26 -13.95
CA ALA A 74 26.12 5.86 -13.77
C ALA A 74 26.35 4.95 -12.56
N ASN A 75 25.42 4.92 -11.60
CA ASN A 75 25.43 4.04 -10.42
C ASN A 75 24.65 2.73 -10.66
N ASN A 76 24.13 2.53 -11.87
CA ASN A 76 23.27 1.42 -12.22
C ASN A 76 21.91 1.45 -11.48
N ASP A 77 21.44 2.64 -11.10
CA ASP A 77 20.13 2.87 -10.54
C ASP A 77 19.13 3.25 -11.63
N LEU A 78 17.90 2.72 -11.53
CA LEU A 78 16.84 3.00 -12.49
C LEU A 78 16.37 4.45 -12.40
N ARG A 79 16.25 5.13 -13.54
CA ARG A 79 15.79 6.52 -13.65
C ARG A 79 14.73 6.68 -14.73
N CYS A 80 13.68 7.42 -14.44
CA CYS A 80 12.69 7.83 -15.43
C CYS A 80 13.24 8.96 -16.30
N ILE A 81 13.09 8.83 -17.64
CA ILE A 81 13.57 9.79 -18.64
C ILE A 81 12.45 10.48 -19.43
N VAL A 82 11.20 10.30 -19.01
CA VAL A 82 10.06 10.96 -19.65
C VAL A 82 10.00 12.41 -19.19
N GLU A 83 10.20 13.35 -20.13
CA GLU A 83 10.33 14.78 -19.81
C GLU A 83 8.99 15.48 -19.50
N ASP A 84 7.89 15.08 -20.15
CA ASP A 84 6.58 15.75 -20.05
C ASP A 84 5.64 15.05 -19.05
N LEU A 85 6.14 14.65 -17.89
CA LEU A 85 5.30 14.13 -16.82
C LEU A 85 4.70 15.27 -15.99
N PRO A 86 3.44 15.12 -15.52
CA PRO A 86 2.90 16.03 -14.52
C PRO A 86 3.68 15.85 -13.20
N PRO A 87 3.61 16.82 -12.26
CA PRO A 87 4.20 16.67 -10.94
C PRO A 87 3.53 15.50 -10.21
N ILE A 88 4.17 14.31 -10.19
CA ILE A 88 3.58 13.07 -9.71
C ILE A 88 3.33 13.13 -8.21
N ILE A 89 2.14 12.70 -7.77
CA ILE A 89 1.80 12.50 -6.35
C ILE A 89 1.61 10.99 -6.11
N ASP A 90 2.50 10.41 -5.33
CA ASP A 90 2.36 9.05 -4.83
C ASP A 90 1.42 9.06 -3.61
N PHE A 91 0.22 8.50 -3.77
CA PHE A 91 -0.79 8.49 -2.69
C PHE A 91 -0.63 7.31 -1.73
N HIS A 92 0.39 6.46 -1.92
CA HIS A 92 0.60 5.25 -1.13
C HIS A 92 2.09 4.95 -0.92
N ALA A 93 2.66 5.51 0.12
CA ALA A 93 4.01 5.21 0.56
C ALA A 93 4.07 5.02 2.09
N HIS A 94 5.13 4.39 2.55
CA HIS A 94 5.40 4.16 3.97
C HIS A 94 6.84 4.54 4.30
N LEU A 95 7.16 4.69 5.58
CA LEU A 95 8.55 4.70 6.08
C LEU A 95 8.81 3.42 6.87
N GLY A 96 10.04 3.22 7.28
CA GLY A 96 10.40 2.10 8.13
C GLY A 96 9.61 2.12 9.44
N MET A 97 9.11 0.96 9.83
CA MET A 97 8.34 0.75 11.05
C MET A 97 9.11 -0.11 12.03
N SER A 98 9.09 0.28 13.30
CA SER A 98 9.54 -0.55 14.41
C SER A 98 8.49 -0.53 15.51
N PHE A 99 8.28 -1.66 16.16
CA PHE A 99 7.22 -1.86 17.14
C PHE A 99 7.77 -2.50 18.41
N LEU A 100 7.02 -2.41 19.50
CA LEU A 100 7.29 -3.08 20.77
C LEU A 100 8.74 -2.86 21.28
N PHE A 101 9.60 -3.84 21.15
CA PHE A 101 10.96 -3.86 21.70
C PHE A 101 12.04 -3.50 20.68
N ALA A 102 11.67 -3.33 19.40
CA ALA A 102 12.63 -2.98 18.37
C ALA A 102 13.19 -1.56 18.58
N PRO A 103 14.47 -1.34 18.26
CA PRO A 103 15.05 -0.01 18.30
C PRO A 103 14.31 0.95 17.36
N THR A 104 14.20 2.21 17.76
CA THR A 104 13.69 3.27 16.89
C THR A 104 14.58 3.41 15.66
N ILE A 105 13.97 3.52 14.49
CA ILE A 105 14.68 3.75 13.22
C ILE A 105 15.17 5.19 13.18
N ASP A 106 16.38 5.41 12.69
CA ASP A 106 16.85 6.73 12.30
C ASP A 106 16.32 7.07 10.89
N TRP A 107 15.13 7.70 10.84
CA TRP A 107 14.49 8.06 9.56
C TRP A 107 15.23 9.13 8.77
N LEU A 108 16.25 9.78 9.34
CA LEU A 108 17.09 10.78 8.65
C LEU A 108 18.39 10.18 8.12
N ALA A 109 18.68 8.93 8.43
CA ALA A 109 19.87 8.26 7.95
C ALA A 109 19.79 7.99 6.44
N ARG A 110 20.92 8.22 5.73
CA ARG A 110 21.10 7.78 4.34
C ARG A 110 21.85 6.46 4.32
N THR A 111 21.31 5.47 3.62
CA THR A 111 21.99 4.20 3.38
C THR A 111 22.47 4.10 1.93
N GLU A 112 23.39 3.19 1.66
CA GLU A 112 23.93 2.97 0.32
C GLU A 112 22.83 2.64 -0.69
N ARG A 113 21.89 1.76 -0.27
CA ARG A 113 20.71 1.39 -1.06
C ARG A 113 19.47 1.23 -0.18
N VAL A 114 18.32 1.23 -0.81
CA VAL A 114 17.07 0.73 -0.20
C VAL A 114 17.06 -0.80 -0.30
N GLN A 115 16.69 -1.46 0.76
CA GLN A 115 16.36 -2.88 0.74
C GLN A 115 14.84 -3.00 0.75
N HIS A 116 14.22 -3.08 -0.42
CA HIS A 116 12.78 -3.28 -0.51
C HIS A 116 12.39 -4.60 0.17
N PHE A 117 11.21 -4.68 0.75
CA PHE A 117 10.76 -5.92 1.38
C PHE A 117 10.62 -7.07 0.36
N LEU A 118 10.19 -6.75 -0.85
CA LEU A 118 10.14 -7.67 -1.98
C LEU A 118 11.12 -7.15 -3.06
N ASP A 119 12.39 -7.44 -2.85
CA ASP A 119 13.52 -6.95 -3.64
C ASP A 119 13.84 -7.89 -4.80
N CYS A 120 13.51 -7.47 -6.00
CA CYS A 120 13.71 -8.25 -7.22
C CYS A 120 15.12 -8.10 -7.83
N ASP A 121 15.97 -7.21 -7.33
CA ASP A 121 17.26 -6.91 -7.95
C ASP A 121 18.48 -7.44 -7.19
N ALA A 122 18.43 -7.49 -5.87
CA ALA A 122 19.60 -7.74 -5.07
C ALA A 122 19.53 -9.01 -4.22
N THR A 123 18.41 -9.26 -3.56
CA THR A 123 18.23 -10.42 -2.69
C THR A 123 17.64 -11.62 -3.44
N ASN A 124 17.11 -11.42 -4.66
CA ASN A 124 16.52 -12.44 -5.50
C ASN A 124 17.13 -12.42 -6.90
N PRO A 125 18.38 -12.86 -7.06
CA PRO A 125 19.04 -12.89 -8.37
C PRO A 125 18.27 -13.80 -9.33
N GLY A 126 18.03 -13.31 -10.56
CA GLY A 126 17.23 -13.99 -11.56
C GLY A 126 15.72 -13.81 -11.38
N CYS A 127 15.27 -12.84 -10.58
CA CYS A 127 13.88 -12.44 -10.55
C CYS A 127 13.45 -11.92 -11.91
N GLU A 128 12.46 -12.57 -12.52
CA GLU A 128 11.74 -12.08 -13.69
C GLU A 128 10.53 -11.30 -13.20
N PHE A 129 10.46 -10.01 -13.55
CA PHE A 129 9.41 -9.12 -13.12
C PHE A 129 8.37 -8.95 -14.23
N ASP A 130 7.20 -9.54 -14.05
CA ASP A 130 6.07 -9.48 -14.97
C ASP A 130 5.12 -8.33 -14.57
N LEU A 131 4.96 -7.34 -15.43
CA LEU A 131 4.08 -6.19 -15.20
C LEU A 131 2.60 -6.51 -15.48
N ASP A 132 2.26 -7.69 -16.00
CA ASP A 132 0.87 -8.05 -16.32
C ASP A 132 0.22 -9.00 -15.29
N VAL A 133 0.85 -9.16 -14.14
CA VAL A 133 0.30 -9.88 -12.99
C VAL A 133 0.16 -8.94 -11.79
N TYR A 134 -0.61 -9.37 -10.79
CA TYR A 134 -0.57 -8.70 -9.48
C TYR A 134 0.84 -8.81 -8.90
N VAL A 135 1.39 -7.72 -8.42
CA VAL A 135 2.83 -7.59 -8.11
C VAL A 135 3.38 -8.74 -7.27
N ASN A 136 2.61 -9.26 -6.31
CA ASN A 136 3.04 -10.36 -5.45
C ASN A 136 3.10 -11.74 -6.14
N ALA A 137 2.62 -11.85 -7.38
CA ALA A 137 2.79 -13.08 -8.17
C ALA A 137 4.23 -13.24 -8.73
N ASN A 138 5.01 -12.17 -8.72
CA ASN A 138 6.42 -12.16 -9.13
C ASN A 138 7.36 -12.79 -8.10
N PHE A 139 6.90 -12.96 -6.86
CA PHE A 139 7.75 -13.41 -5.76
C PHE A 139 7.47 -14.86 -5.40
N ARG A 140 8.52 -15.55 -4.93
CA ARG A 140 8.45 -16.95 -4.51
C ARG A 140 8.01 -17.06 -3.05
N GLU A 141 7.64 -18.25 -2.63
CA GLU A 141 7.28 -18.52 -1.23
C GLU A 141 8.41 -18.18 -0.24
N ASP A 142 9.69 -18.38 -0.65
CA ASP A 142 10.85 -18.02 0.16
C ASP A 142 10.98 -16.49 0.36
N ASP A 143 10.63 -15.70 -0.65
CA ASP A 143 10.63 -14.23 -0.55
C ASP A 143 9.56 -13.76 0.44
N LEU A 144 8.35 -14.36 0.37
CA LEU A 144 7.26 -14.08 1.30
C LEU A 144 7.59 -14.57 2.74
N ALA A 145 8.31 -15.67 2.87
CA ALA A 145 8.80 -16.14 4.17
C ALA A 145 9.83 -15.18 4.77
N THR A 146 10.70 -14.59 3.94
CA THR A 146 11.65 -13.56 4.35
C THR A 146 10.91 -12.31 4.85
N LEU A 147 9.88 -11.84 4.14
CA LEU A 147 9.03 -10.72 4.56
C LEU A 147 8.36 -10.99 5.92
N ASN A 148 7.84 -12.19 6.12
CA ASN A 148 7.25 -12.58 7.42
C ASN A 148 8.29 -12.53 8.54
N TRP A 149 9.52 -12.96 8.27
CA TRP A 149 10.62 -12.88 9.23
C TRP A 149 11.01 -11.43 9.57
N GLU A 150 11.14 -10.56 8.56
CA GLU A 150 11.40 -9.13 8.76
C GLU A 150 10.29 -8.46 9.58
N SER A 151 9.04 -8.85 9.37
CA SER A 151 7.89 -8.37 10.16
C SER A 151 8.00 -8.75 11.64
N VAL A 152 8.49 -9.95 11.97
CA VAL A 152 8.78 -10.36 13.35
C VAL A 152 9.96 -9.56 13.91
N ALA A 153 11.01 -9.35 13.11
CA ALA A 153 12.17 -8.57 13.50
C ALA A 153 11.79 -7.12 13.86
N GLN A 154 10.87 -6.50 13.12
CA GLN A 154 10.35 -5.15 13.39
C GLN A 154 9.72 -5.00 14.78
N ALA A 155 9.23 -6.08 15.37
CA ALA A 155 8.61 -6.05 16.70
C ALA A 155 9.56 -6.46 17.83
N THR A 156 10.72 -7.05 17.54
CA THR A 156 11.60 -7.68 18.55
C THR A 156 12.96 -7.03 18.68
N TRP A 157 13.80 -7.10 17.66
CA TRP A 157 15.18 -6.61 17.69
C TRP A 157 15.55 -5.65 16.57
N GLY A 158 14.59 -5.30 15.72
CA GLY A 158 14.75 -4.43 14.55
C GLY A 158 14.95 -5.21 13.25
N SER A 159 14.45 -4.64 12.16
CA SER A 159 14.59 -5.15 10.80
C SER A 159 15.73 -4.42 10.08
N GLY A 160 16.63 -5.18 9.46
CA GLY A 160 17.69 -4.62 8.61
C GLY A 160 17.14 -3.90 7.39
N ALA A 161 16.09 -4.44 6.79
CA ALA A 161 15.38 -3.81 5.68
C ALA A 161 14.71 -2.50 6.14
N ALA A 162 13.92 -2.54 7.21
CA ALA A 162 13.22 -1.36 7.72
C ALA A 162 14.16 -0.21 8.10
N ALA A 163 15.38 -0.51 8.53
CA ALA A 163 16.41 0.50 8.81
C ALA A 163 16.88 1.27 7.55
N THR A 164 16.58 0.76 6.34
CA THR A 164 16.85 1.45 5.07
C THR A 164 15.66 2.24 4.54
N HIS A 165 14.48 2.11 5.15
CA HIS A 165 13.25 2.77 4.73
C HIS A 165 13.15 4.16 5.35
N THR A 166 14.03 5.05 4.92
CA THR A 166 14.29 6.37 5.49
C THR A 166 13.89 7.48 4.53
N ILE A 167 13.75 8.69 5.04
CA ILE A 167 13.39 9.86 4.24
C ILE A 167 14.41 10.12 3.13
N PRO A 168 15.75 10.17 3.39
CA PRO A 168 16.70 10.42 2.32
C PRO A 168 16.71 9.35 1.22
N ASN A 169 16.38 8.11 1.56
CA ASN A 169 16.31 7.03 0.60
C ASN A 169 15.02 7.09 -0.23
N LEU A 170 13.87 7.38 0.38
CA LEU A 170 12.63 7.62 -0.35
C LEU A 170 12.79 8.80 -1.32
N ILE A 171 13.30 9.92 -0.87
CA ILE A 171 13.54 11.11 -1.72
C ILE A 171 14.46 10.79 -2.89
N ARG A 172 15.51 10.00 -2.68
CA ARG A 172 16.42 9.58 -3.77
C ARG A 172 15.66 8.81 -4.86
N GLU A 173 14.81 7.87 -4.50
CA GLU A 173 14.02 7.12 -5.49
C GLU A 173 12.90 7.97 -6.09
N MET A 174 12.26 8.84 -5.32
CA MET A 174 11.29 9.81 -5.83
C MET A 174 11.92 10.72 -6.90
N ASP A 175 13.11 11.27 -6.63
CA ASP A 175 13.84 12.12 -7.57
C ASP A 175 14.20 11.35 -8.85
N ALA A 176 14.63 10.09 -8.71
CA ALA A 176 14.94 9.24 -9.86
C ALA A 176 13.70 8.93 -10.71
N MET A 177 12.51 8.89 -10.13
CA MET A 177 11.24 8.59 -10.82
C MET A 177 10.43 9.83 -11.19
N GLY A 178 10.89 11.05 -10.87
CA GLY A 178 10.14 12.29 -11.12
C GLY A 178 8.92 12.46 -10.22
N ILE A 179 8.91 11.83 -9.03
CA ILE A 179 7.81 11.94 -8.06
C ILE A 179 8.04 13.19 -7.21
N GLU A 180 7.07 14.11 -7.24
CA GLU A 180 7.15 15.36 -6.50
C GLU A 180 6.75 15.20 -5.04
N ARG A 181 5.63 14.53 -4.77
CA ARG A 181 5.11 14.35 -3.41
C ARG A 181 4.72 12.90 -3.14
N ALA A 182 4.79 12.51 -1.87
CA ALA A 182 4.31 11.21 -1.40
C ALA A 182 3.47 11.35 -0.12
N VAL A 183 2.33 10.68 -0.07
CA VAL A 183 1.51 10.53 1.14
C VAL A 183 2.04 9.34 1.94
N LEU A 184 2.48 9.60 3.16
CA LEU A 184 3.03 8.57 4.05
C LEU A 184 1.90 7.99 4.90
N LEU A 185 1.57 6.73 4.71
CA LEU A 185 0.43 6.04 5.32
C LEU A 185 0.88 5.19 6.53
N PRO A 186 0.88 5.70 7.76
CA PRO A 186 1.26 4.95 8.94
C PRO A 186 0.22 3.90 9.30
N ILE A 187 0.64 2.87 10.06
CA ILE A 187 -0.25 1.81 10.54
C ILE A 187 -0.08 1.70 12.06
N SER A 188 -1.20 1.79 12.80
CA SER A 188 -1.26 1.43 14.22
C SER A 188 -1.77 0.01 14.36
N LEU A 189 -1.05 -0.82 15.09
CA LEU A 189 -1.40 -2.23 15.29
C LEU A 189 -2.25 -2.48 16.56
N GLY A 190 -2.52 -1.43 17.34
CA GLY A 190 -3.19 -1.52 18.64
C GLY A 190 -2.30 -2.18 19.71
N LEU A 191 -0.99 -1.94 19.62
CA LEU A 191 -0.01 -2.48 20.57
C LEU A 191 0.04 -1.62 21.84
N PRO A 192 0.48 -2.19 22.98
CA PRO A 192 0.47 -1.50 24.26
C PRO A 192 1.53 -0.40 24.39
N PHE A 193 2.55 -0.38 23.52
CA PHE A 193 3.62 0.63 23.49
C PHE A 193 4.36 0.60 22.14
N ASN A 194 5.04 1.69 21.79
CA ASN A 194 5.77 1.88 20.53
C ASN A 194 4.89 1.58 19.29
N ASP A 195 3.69 2.16 19.26
CA ASP A 195 2.70 2.00 18.18
C ASP A 195 2.21 3.38 17.68
N ASP A 196 3.09 4.36 17.69
CA ASP A 196 2.81 5.76 17.36
C ASP A 196 3.50 6.22 16.08
N SER A 197 3.55 5.35 15.07
CA SER A 197 4.21 5.59 13.77
C SER A 197 3.81 6.93 13.12
N SER A 198 2.54 7.35 13.24
CA SER A 198 2.11 8.64 12.71
C SER A 198 2.84 9.83 13.36
N ALA A 199 2.96 9.84 14.69
CA ALA A 199 3.63 10.92 15.42
C ALA A 199 5.14 10.93 15.10
N LEU A 200 5.76 9.75 15.07
CA LEU A 200 7.19 9.58 14.80
C LEU A 200 7.54 10.01 13.37
N TRP A 201 6.75 9.62 12.38
CA TRP A 201 6.97 10.00 10.98
C TRP A 201 6.72 11.50 10.76
N SER A 202 5.68 12.07 11.37
CA SER A 202 5.44 13.53 11.31
C SER A 202 6.63 14.31 11.86
N ALA A 203 7.17 13.90 13.01
CA ALA A 203 8.35 14.53 13.61
C ALA A 203 9.61 14.38 12.72
N ALA A 204 9.80 13.20 12.11
CA ALA A 204 10.91 12.97 11.20
C ALA A 204 10.81 13.82 9.92
N VAL A 205 9.61 13.96 9.35
CA VAL A 205 9.36 14.84 8.18
C VAL A 205 9.60 16.29 8.55
N GLU A 206 9.12 16.77 9.69
CA GLU A 206 9.39 18.12 10.17
C GLU A 206 10.90 18.36 10.32
N ALA A 207 11.62 17.45 10.99
CA ALA A 207 13.06 17.54 11.19
C ALA A 207 13.85 17.49 9.88
N SER A 208 13.35 16.84 8.84
CA SER A 208 13.97 16.79 7.51
C SER A 208 13.82 18.07 6.70
N GLY A 209 12.87 18.95 7.05
CA GLY A 209 12.50 20.13 6.27
C GLY A 209 11.78 19.83 4.94
N LEU A 210 11.29 18.60 4.73
CA LEU A 210 10.69 18.13 3.47
C LEU A 210 9.17 18.02 3.53
N GLY A 211 8.50 18.76 4.41
CA GLY A 211 7.05 18.71 4.60
C GLY A 211 6.21 19.08 3.38
N GLU A 212 6.79 19.80 2.38
CA GLU A 212 6.11 20.07 1.11
C GLU A 212 6.14 18.87 0.15
N ARG A 213 7.10 17.96 0.34
CA ARG A 213 7.27 16.76 -0.48
C ARG A 213 6.67 15.50 0.16
N LEU A 214 6.74 15.41 1.48
CA LEU A 214 6.28 14.24 2.25
C LEU A 214 5.10 14.65 3.11
N LEU A 215 3.94 14.05 2.85
CA LEU A 215 2.68 14.38 3.49
C LEU A 215 2.33 13.29 4.51
N PRO A 216 2.59 13.49 5.81
CA PRO A 216 2.25 12.47 6.82
C PRO A 216 0.75 12.20 6.86
N GLY A 217 0.39 10.92 7.02
CA GLY A 217 -0.97 10.46 7.27
C GLY A 217 -1.27 10.25 8.75
N ALA A 218 -2.53 10.02 9.04
CA ALA A 218 -3.03 9.56 10.32
C ALA A 218 -3.27 8.05 10.30
N THR A 219 -3.29 7.45 11.48
CA THR A 219 -3.80 6.10 11.70
C THR A 219 -4.42 6.00 13.09
N VAL A 220 -5.47 5.20 13.22
CA VAL A 220 -6.09 4.88 14.51
C VAL A 220 -6.39 3.39 14.57
N HIS A 221 -6.48 2.83 15.77
CA HIS A 221 -6.96 1.47 15.96
C HIS A 221 -8.41 1.51 16.45
N PRO A 222 -9.38 0.79 15.84
CA PRO A 222 -10.80 0.86 16.25
C PRO A 222 -11.06 0.54 17.72
N ARG A 223 -10.21 -0.31 18.32
CA ARG A 223 -10.33 -0.69 19.74
C ARG A 223 -9.70 0.28 20.72
N ASP A 224 -9.05 1.35 20.23
CA ASP A 224 -8.55 2.40 21.10
C ASP A 224 -9.73 3.30 21.54
N PRO A 225 -10.05 3.38 22.83
CA PRO A 225 -11.13 4.24 23.31
C PRO A 225 -10.91 5.73 23.02
N ASN A 226 -9.67 6.13 22.75
CA ASN A 226 -9.28 7.51 22.44
C ASN A 226 -9.06 7.72 20.91
N ALA A 227 -9.48 6.78 20.06
CA ALA A 227 -9.21 6.82 18.61
C ALA A 227 -9.62 8.16 17.95
N LEU A 228 -10.78 8.74 18.33
CA LEU A 228 -11.24 10.01 17.80
C LEU A 228 -10.37 11.19 18.26
N GLU A 229 -9.97 11.22 19.51
CA GLU A 229 -9.07 12.25 20.05
C GLU A 229 -7.69 12.15 19.40
N SER A 230 -7.19 10.93 19.27
CA SER A 230 -5.94 10.64 18.57
C SER A 230 -5.98 11.10 17.10
N LEU A 231 -7.06 10.80 16.37
CA LEU A 231 -7.25 11.30 15.00
C LEU A 231 -7.18 12.82 14.92
N ARG A 232 -7.94 13.52 15.79
CA ARG A 232 -7.95 14.98 15.83
C ARG A 232 -6.59 15.58 16.13
N ALA A 233 -5.83 14.96 17.03
CA ALA A 233 -4.47 15.39 17.34
C ALA A 233 -3.51 15.19 16.15
N GLN A 234 -3.68 14.12 15.37
CA GLN A 234 -2.89 13.86 14.16
C GLN A 234 -3.26 14.83 13.03
N VAL A 235 -4.54 15.13 12.85
CA VAL A 235 -5.02 16.15 11.90
C VAL A 235 -4.51 17.55 12.26
N ALA A 236 -4.50 17.90 13.54
CA ALA A 236 -3.94 19.18 14.00
C ALA A 236 -2.42 19.32 13.72
N ARG A 237 -1.71 18.20 13.53
CA ARG A 237 -0.32 18.17 13.08
C ARG A 237 -0.15 18.11 11.55
N GLY A 238 -1.25 18.19 10.78
CA GLY A 238 -1.24 18.24 9.33
C GLY A 238 -1.35 16.88 8.65
N ALA A 239 -1.96 15.89 9.30
CA ALA A 239 -2.21 14.61 8.64
C ALA A 239 -3.10 14.78 7.39
N SER A 240 -2.67 14.22 6.26
CA SER A 240 -3.26 14.40 4.92
C SER A 240 -4.26 13.33 4.51
N ALA A 241 -4.24 12.16 5.14
CA ALA A 241 -5.16 11.05 4.94
C ALA A 241 -5.20 10.17 6.19
N LEU A 242 -6.30 9.45 6.41
CA LEU A 242 -6.40 8.42 7.44
C LEU A 242 -6.12 7.05 6.82
N LYS A 243 -5.11 6.34 7.29
CA LYS A 243 -4.87 4.93 6.92
C LYS A 243 -5.54 3.99 7.89
N LEU A 244 -6.31 3.05 7.36
CA LEU A 244 -6.88 1.91 8.07
C LEU A 244 -6.49 0.61 7.36
N HIS A 245 -6.09 -0.40 8.14
CA HIS A 245 -5.60 -1.67 7.60
C HIS A 245 -6.36 -2.87 8.21
N PRO A 246 -7.53 -3.21 7.66
CA PRO A 246 -8.41 -4.24 8.23
C PRO A 246 -7.71 -5.57 8.54
N ALA A 247 -6.80 -6.04 7.66
CA ALA A 247 -6.08 -7.29 7.88
C ALA A 247 -5.21 -7.27 9.15
N VAL A 248 -4.24 -6.35 9.23
CA VAL A 248 -3.26 -6.36 10.33
C VAL A 248 -3.85 -5.82 11.63
N GLN A 249 -4.81 -4.90 11.56
CA GLN A 249 -5.54 -4.36 12.70
C GLN A 249 -6.72 -5.26 13.14
N ARG A 250 -7.12 -6.25 12.35
CA ARG A 250 -8.15 -7.26 12.61
C ARG A 250 -9.51 -6.68 12.98
N PHE A 251 -10.06 -5.86 12.10
CA PHE A 251 -11.41 -5.31 12.23
C PHE A 251 -12.14 -5.39 10.88
N TYR A 252 -13.45 -5.34 10.93
CA TYR A 252 -14.27 -5.15 9.74
C TYR A 252 -14.51 -3.67 9.48
N PRO A 253 -14.45 -3.18 8.23
CA PRO A 253 -14.66 -1.76 7.92
C PRO A 253 -15.99 -1.18 8.42
N ASP A 254 -17.01 -2.02 8.59
CA ASP A 254 -18.33 -1.67 9.09
C ASP A 254 -18.47 -1.78 10.63
N THR A 255 -17.36 -1.86 11.37
CA THR A 255 -17.42 -1.93 12.84
C THR A 255 -17.93 -0.61 13.44
N PRO A 256 -18.87 -0.66 14.43
CA PRO A 256 -19.47 0.55 15.02
C PRO A 256 -18.45 1.52 15.64
N GLU A 257 -17.32 1.02 16.10
CA GLU A 257 -16.25 1.83 16.69
C GLU A 257 -15.64 2.83 15.69
N LEU A 258 -15.78 2.60 14.39
CA LEU A 258 -15.30 3.50 13.34
C LEU A 258 -16.32 4.56 12.91
N GLU A 259 -17.59 4.44 13.26
CA GLU A 259 -18.63 5.43 12.93
C GLU A 259 -18.25 6.88 13.28
N PRO A 260 -17.78 7.19 14.53
CA PRO A 260 -17.36 8.54 14.86
C PRO A 260 -16.11 9.00 14.12
N ILE A 261 -15.25 8.06 13.70
CA ILE A 261 -14.05 8.32 12.92
C ILE A 261 -14.43 8.74 11.48
N TYR A 262 -15.33 7.98 10.84
CA TYR A 262 -15.81 8.31 9.49
C TYR A 262 -16.57 9.65 9.48
N ALA A 263 -17.46 9.87 10.44
CA ALA A 263 -18.18 11.14 10.59
C ALA A 263 -17.21 12.33 10.75
N GLU A 264 -16.14 12.19 11.53
CA GLU A 264 -15.13 13.24 11.66
C GLU A 264 -14.38 13.45 10.35
N CYS A 265 -13.95 12.37 9.66
CA CYS A 265 -13.28 12.46 8.36
C CYS A 265 -14.16 13.18 7.33
N GLY A 266 -15.45 12.83 7.23
CA GLY A 266 -16.39 13.51 6.34
C GLY A 266 -16.53 15.00 6.65
N LYS A 267 -16.64 15.34 7.93
CA LYS A 267 -16.78 16.73 8.39
C LYS A 267 -15.59 17.61 8.02
N ILE A 268 -14.37 17.08 8.10
CA ILE A 268 -13.13 17.84 7.83
C ILE A 268 -12.58 17.62 6.43
N GLY A 269 -13.21 16.76 5.61
CA GLY A 269 -12.77 16.43 4.26
C GLY A 269 -11.51 15.55 4.21
N LEU A 270 -11.17 14.82 5.30
CA LEU A 270 -10.01 13.94 5.33
C LEU A 270 -10.30 12.63 4.58
N PRO A 271 -9.54 12.27 3.54
CA PRO A 271 -9.73 11.00 2.87
C PRO A 271 -9.35 9.80 3.75
N VAL A 272 -10.13 8.73 3.65
CA VAL A 272 -9.90 7.47 4.37
C VAL A 272 -9.32 6.44 3.42
N PHE A 273 -8.07 6.08 3.61
CA PHE A 273 -7.37 5.07 2.82
C PHE A 273 -7.44 3.70 3.50
N PHE A 274 -8.13 2.78 2.90
CA PHE A 274 -8.16 1.39 3.31
C PHE A 274 -7.10 0.55 2.60
N HIS A 275 -6.44 -0.36 3.33
CA HIS A 275 -5.90 -1.55 2.68
C HIS A 275 -7.06 -2.38 2.14
N GLY A 276 -7.08 -2.67 0.85
CA GLY A 276 -8.19 -3.32 0.17
C GLY A 276 -7.86 -4.70 -0.38
N GLY A 277 -8.74 -5.66 -0.15
CA GLY A 277 -8.63 -7.00 -0.71
C GLY A 277 -7.50 -7.86 -0.12
N ARG A 278 -7.24 -8.99 -0.76
CA ARG A 278 -6.25 -9.99 -0.33
C ARG A 278 -4.96 -9.85 -1.14
N ALA A 279 -3.97 -9.15 -0.61
CA ALA A 279 -2.70 -8.92 -1.28
C ALA A 279 -1.80 -10.16 -1.29
N GLY A 280 -1.88 -11.00 -0.24
CA GLY A 280 -1.14 -12.27 -0.15
C GLY A 280 0.23 -12.14 0.51
N ILE A 281 0.51 -11.00 1.16
CA ILE A 281 1.64 -10.82 2.08
C ILE A 281 1.18 -10.89 3.54
N GLU A 282 -0.06 -10.56 3.80
CA GLU A 282 -0.71 -10.70 5.08
C GLU A 282 -1.04 -12.17 5.39
N PRO A 283 -1.05 -12.56 6.69
CA PRO A 283 -1.39 -13.93 7.08
C PRO A 283 -2.81 -14.33 6.61
N GLU A 284 -2.98 -15.54 6.10
CA GLU A 284 -4.25 -16.02 5.53
C GLU A 284 -5.45 -15.88 6.47
N TYR A 285 -5.25 -16.07 7.79
CA TYR A 285 -6.34 -15.93 8.77
C TYR A 285 -6.88 -14.50 8.88
N THR A 286 -6.16 -13.51 8.34
CA THR A 286 -6.58 -12.11 8.33
C THR A 286 -7.35 -11.73 7.05
N HIS A 287 -7.34 -12.57 6.03
CA HIS A 287 -8.04 -12.34 4.76
C HIS A 287 -9.53 -12.09 4.94
N ARG A 288 -10.14 -12.65 5.99
CA ARG A 288 -11.55 -12.45 6.31
C ARG A 288 -11.96 -11.02 6.53
N TYR A 289 -11.02 -10.14 6.91
CA TYR A 289 -11.29 -8.74 7.19
C TYR A 289 -11.25 -7.84 5.96
N THR A 290 -10.69 -8.30 4.83
CA THR A 290 -10.35 -7.45 3.69
C THR A 290 -11.21 -7.69 2.45
N LEU A 291 -12.18 -8.61 2.50
CA LEU A 291 -13.06 -8.86 1.35
C LEU A 291 -13.89 -7.61 1.01
N ILE A 292 -14.00 -7.31 -0.28
CA ILE A 292 -14.60 -6.05 -0.76
C ILE A 292 -16.02 -5.83 -0.23
N ARG A 293 -16.82 -6.88 -0.05
CA ARG A 293 -18.17 -6.77 0.51
C ARG A 293 -18.23 -6.18 1.92
N HIS A 294 -17.14 -6.22 2.69
CA HIS A 294 -17.12 -5.69 4.06
C HIS A 294 -17.00 -4.17 4.11
N TYR A 295 -16.61 -3.52 3.02
CA TYR A 295 -16.53 -2.06 2.93
C TYR A 295 -17.87 -1.42 2.61
N GLU A 296 -18.84 -2.22 2.13
CA GLU A 296 -20.15 -1.75 1.65
C GLU A 296 -20.90 -0.94 2.70
N GLY A 297 -20.98 -1.45 3.94
CA GLY A 297 -21.69 -0.80 5.03
C GLY A 297 -21.12 0.59 5.35
N ALA A 298 -19.81 0.68 5.55
CA ALA A 298 -19.13 1.94 5.87
C ALA A 298 -19.26 2.96 4.73
N VAL A 299 -19.01 2.54 3.49
CA VAL A 299 -19.01 3.42 2.32
C VAL A 299 -20.40 3.95 2.01
N ALA A 300 -21.43 3.11 2.12
CA ALA A 300 -22.82 3.49 1.88
C ALA A 300 -23.39 4.41 2.98
N ALA A 301 -22.97 4.21 4.24
CA ALA A 301 -23.42 5.03 5.37
C ALA A 301 -22.79 6.43 5.39
N HIS A 302 -21.62 6.62 4.77
CA HIS A 302 -20.87 7.86 4.79
C HIS A 302 -20.59 8.40 3.38
N PRO A 303 -21.61 8.84 2.64
CA PRO A 303 -21.45 9.35 1.25
C PRO A 303 -20.61 10.64 1.18
N GLU A 304 -20.46 11.36 2.30
CA GLU A 304 -19.63 12.56 2.43
C GLU A 304 -18.14 12.26 2.62
N VAL A 305 -17.79 11.01 2.93
CA VAL A 305 -16.40 10.58 3.12
C VAL A 305 -15.79 10.13 1.80
N ARG A 306 -14.60 10.60 1.51
CA ARG A 306 -13.78 10.13 0.39
C ARG A 306 -13.01 8.90 0.81
N PHE A 307 -13.44 7.74 0.33
CA PHE A 307 -12.75 6.48 0.59
C PHE A 307 -11.79 6.14 -0.54
N VAL A 308 -10.60 5.69 -0.20
CA VAL A 308 -9.62 5.16 -1.15
C VAL A 308 -9.46 3.67 -0.87
N LEU A 309 -9.77 2.85 -1.87
CA LEU A 309 -9.56 1.41 -1.82
C LEU A 309 -8.15 1.10 -2.31
N GLY A 310 -7.26 0.75 -1.39
CA GLY A 310 -5.88 0.41 -1.68
C GLY A 310 -5.75 -0.83 -2.57
N HIS A 311 -4.68 -0.87 -3.35
CA HIS A 311 -4.32 -1.98 -4.24
C HIS A 311 -5.40 -2.35 -5.27
N ALA A 312 -6.36 -1.45 -5.55
CA ALA A 312 -7.57 -1.75 -6.32
C ALA A 312 -8.30 -3.03 -5.84
N GLY A 313 -8.26 -3.29 -4.53
CA GLY A 313 -8.77 -4.53 -3.96
C GLY A 313 -7.86 -5.74 -4.16
N ALA A 314 -6.59 -5.54 -4.49
CA ALA A 314 -5.58 -6.58 -4.68
C ALA A 314 -6.09 -7.71 -5.60
N ARG A 315 -6.06 -8.97 -5.15
CA ARG A 315 -6.58 -10.11 -5.92
C ARG A 315 -8.11 -10.23 -5.89
N ASP A 316 -8.80 -9.34 -5.18
CA ASP A 316 -10.26 -9.21 -5.20
C ASP A 316 -10.74 -8.10 -6.15
N VAL A 317 -9.92 -7.69 -7.12
CA VAL A 317 -10.21 -6.61 -8.08
C VAL A 317 -11.50 -6.84 -8.87
N ALA A 318 -11.87 -8.08 -9.15
CA ALA A 318 -13.14 -8.43 -9.80
C ALA A 318 -14.38 -7.99 -9.01
N ASP A 319 -14.29 -7.94 -7.67
CA ASP A 319 -15.31 -7.39 -6.79
C ASP A 319 -15.13 -5.87 -6.58
N ALA A 320 -13.90 -5.37 -6.60
CA ALA A 320 -13.56 -3.97 -6.38
C ALA A 320 -14.06 -3.06 -7.52
N ILE A 321 -14.00 -3.51 -8.77
CA ILE A 321 -14.48 -2.73 -9.91
C ILE A 321 -15.98 -2.41 -9.79
N PRO A 322 -16.91 -3.38 -9.66
CA PRO A 322 -18.33 -3.07 -9.50
C PRO A 322 -18.63 -2.30 -8.21
N PHE A 323 -17.89 -2.54 -7.14
CA PHE A 323 -17.97 -1.75 -5.91
C PHE A 323 -17.66 -0.27 -6.14
N ALA A 324 -16.53 0.03 -6.80
CA ALA A 324 -16.16 1.40 -7.14
C ALA A 324 -17.13 2.06 -8.14
N GLN A 325 -17.73 1.30 -9.07
CA GLN A 325 -18.77 1.79 -9.97
C GLN A 325 -20.06 2.18 -9.22
N LYS A 326 -20.43 1.41 -8.21
CA LYS A 326 -21.62 1.64 -7.40
C LYS A 326 -21.49 2.87 -6.50
N HIS A 327 -20.30 3.09 -5.91
CA HIS A 327 -20.07 4.12 -4.91
C HIS A 327 -19.23 5.27 -5.47
N ARG A 328 -19.86 6.45 -5.62
CA ARG A 328 -19.18 7.64 -6.19
C ARG A 328 -18.11 8.22 -5.27
N ASN A 329 -18.20 7.97 -3.97
CA ASN A 329 -17.27 8.39 -2.95
C ASN A 329 -16.09 7.41 -2.75
N VAL A 330 -15.85 6.51 -3.73
CA VAL A 330 -14.73 5.57 -3.72
C VAL A 330 -13.74 5.91 -4.82
N TRP A 331 -12.50 6.19 -4.45
CA TRP A 331 -11.32 6.23 -5.31
C TRP A 331 -10.57 4.91 -5.19
N VAL A 332 -9.72 4.64 -6.16
CA VAL A 332 -9.00 3.36 -6.26
C VAL A 332 -7.52 3.64 -6.43
N ASP A 333 -6.72 3.22 -5.45
CA ASP A 333 -5.27 3.17 -5.61
C ASP A 333 -4.88 2.00 -6.51
N ILE A 334 -4.11 2.28 -7.56
CA ILE A 334 -3.80 1.31 -8.61
C ILE A 334 -2.64 0.38 -8.27
N HIS A 335 -1.98 0.60 -7.12
CA HIS A 335 -0.79 -0.19 -6.76
C HIS A 335 -1.02 -1.69 -6.93
N GLY A 336 0.00 -2.37 -7.40
CA GLY A 336 0.05 -3.83 -7.49
C GLY A 336 -0.63 -4.43 -8.71
N GLN A 337 -1.57 -3.76 -9.36
CA GLN A 337 -2.33 -4.34 -10.48
C GLN A 337 -1.46 -4.51 -11.73
N GLY A 338 -1.76 -5.54 -12.53
CA GLY A 338 -1.14 -5.75 -13.84
C GLY A 338 -1.63 -4.75 -14.88
N VAL A 339 -0.86 -4.56 -15.97
CA VAL A 339 -1.18 -3.58 -17.03
C VAL A 339 -2.55 -3.84 -17.67
N SER A 340 -2.94 -5.10 -17.89
CA SER A 340 -4.26 -5.44 -18.44
C SER A 340 -5.39 -5.07 -17.48
N VAL A 341 -5.21 -5.32 -16.17
CA VAL A 341 -6.19 -4.96 -15.14
C VAL A 341 -6.25 -3.45 -14.97
N LEU A 342 -5.10 -2.76 -15.00
CA LEU A 342 -5.08 -1.30 -14.95
C LEU A 342 -5.85 -0.67 -16.13
N ARG A 343 -5.74 -1.25 -17.33
CA ARG A 343 -6.56 -0.85 -18.48
C ARG A 343 -8.05 -1.04 -18.20
N GLU A 344 -8.43 -2.20 -17.65
CA GLU A 344 -9.83 -2.47 -17.27
C GLU A 344 -10.35 -1.48 -16.23
N LEU A 345 -9.54 -1.10 -15.23
CA LEU A 345 -9.88 -0.06 -14.25
C LEU A 345 -10.12 1.29 -14.93
N ILE A 346 -9.27 1.71 -15.87
CA ILE A 346 -9.46 2.95 -16.65
C ILE A 346 -10.80 2.91 -17.41
N ASP A 347 -11.10 1.80 -18.08
CA ASP A 347 -12.29 1.67 -18.91
C ASP A 347 -13.59 1.57 -18.11
N ARG A 348 -13.57 0.92 -16.94
CA ARG A 348 -14.78 0.59 -16.18
C ARG A 348 -15.04 1.50 -14.99
N VAL A 349 -13.99 1.91 -14.26
CA VAL A 349 -14.10 2.83 -13.12
C VAL A 349 -13.95 4.28 -13.59
N GLY A 350 -13.11 4.50 -14.58
CA GLY A 350 -12.77 5.81 -15.14
C GLY A 350 -11.50 6.40 -14.52
N ALA A 351 -10.65 6.96 -15.38
CA ALA A 351 -9.36 7.53 -14.99
C ALA A 351 -9.45 8.58 -13.86
N HIS A 352 -10.59 9.31 -13.78
CA HIS A 352 -10.82 10.38 -12.80
C HIS A 352 -10.97 9.92 -11.35
N ARG A 353 -10.99 8.61 -11.09
CA ARG A 353 -11.06 8.03 -9.73
C ARG A 353 -9.90 7.10 -9.41
N LEU A 354 -8.87 7.06 -10.27
CA LEU A 354 -7.69 6.25 -10.05
C LEU A 354 -6.56 7.10 -9.48
N LEU A 355 -5.89 6.60 -8.47
CA LEU A 355 -4.77 7.26 -7.81
C LEU A 355 -3.49 6.46 -8.03
N PHE A 356 -2.42 7.15 -8.38
CA PHE A 356 -1.10 6.56 -8.39
C PHE A 356 -0.64 6.26 -6.96
N GLY A 357 -0.16 5.04 -6.73
CA GLY A 357 0.45 4.58 -5.50
C GLY A 357 1.57 3.59 -5.79
N SER A 358 2.60 3.59 -4.99
CA SER A 358 3.77 2.72 -5.14
C SER A 358 3.85 1.61 -4.11
N ASP A 359 3.29 1.84 -2.92
CA ASP A 359 3.46 1.00 -1.73
C ASP A 359 4.95 0.87 -1.33
N TRP A 360 5.75 1.93 -1.63
CA TRP A 360 7.12 1.98 -1.14
C TRP A 360 7.13 1.86 0.40
N PRO A 361 8.00 1.10 1.03
CA PRO A 361 9.19 0.43 0.52
C PRO A 361 9.01 -1.06 0.22
N PHE A 362 7.77 -1.55 0.09
CA PHE A 362 7.58 -2.96 -0.28
C PHE A 362 8.12 -3.24 -1.68
N TYR A 363 7.99 -2.28 -2.59
CA TYR A 363 8.38 -2.38 -3.99
C TYR A 363 9.13 -1.12 -4.45
N HIS A 364 9.92 -1.26 -5.51
CA HIS A 364 10.56 -0.13 -6.17
C HIS A 364 9.52 0.77 -6.86
N LEU A 365 9.65 2.10 -6.73
CA LEU A 365 8.71 3.08 -7.29
C LEU A 365 8.49 2.92 -8.80
N GLY A 366 9.52 2.59 -9.55
CA GLY A 366 9.47 2.36 -11.00
C GLY A 366 8.52 1.26 -11.43
N ALA A 367 8.23 0.28 -10.57
CA ALA A 367 7.32 -0.81 -10.89
C ALA A 367 5.87 -0.33 -11.14
N SER A 368 5.36 0.56 -10.29
CA SER A 368 4.04 1.16 -10.46
C SER A 368 4.02 2.20 -11.58
N LEU A 369 5.08 3.02 -11.68
CA LEU A 369 5.18 4.06 -12.71
C LEU A 369 5.20 3.46 -14.12
N ALA A 370 5.98 2.40 -14.35
CA ALA A 370 6.06 1.70 -15.64
C ALA A 370 4.68 1.28 -16.15
N LYS A 371 3.85 0.71 -15.28
CA LYS A 371 2.49 0.27 -15.63
C LYS A 371 1.60 1.42 -16.09
N VAL A 372 1.65 2.57 -15.39
CA VAL A 372 0.89 3.76 -15.79
C VAL A 372 1.38 4.28 -17.13
N LEU A 373 2.70 4.37 -17.35
CA LEU A 373 3.27 4.87 -18.60
C LEU A 373 2.86 3.99 -19.80
N ILE A 374 2.89 2.66 -19.65
CA ILE A 374 2.47 1.70 -20.67
C ILE A 374 0.98 1.89 -21.02
N VAL A 375 0.10 1.87 -20.02
CA VAL A 375 -1.36 1.86 -20.30
C VAL A 375 -1.91 3.21 -20.73
N THR A 376 -1.16 4.27 -20.50
CA THR A 376 -1.55 5.66 -20.87
C THR A 376 -0.74 6.19 -22.06
N GLU A 377 -0.02 5.33 -22.78
CA GLU A 377 0.66 5.73 -24.02
C GLU A 377 -0.37 6.36 -25.01
N GLY A 378 -0.04 7.54 -25.51
CA GLY A 378 -0.95 8.29 -26.37
C GLY A 378 -2.18 8.94 -25.67
N SER A 379 -2.26 8.92 -24.34
CA SER A 379 -3.38 9.47 -23.57
C SER A 379 -2.86 10.36 -22.40
N PRO A 380 -2.26 11.53 -22.70
CA PRO A 380 -1.61 12.38 -21.70
C PRO A 380 -2.60 12.90 -20.63
N GLU A 381 -3.88 13.13 -20.98
CA GLU A 381 -4.92 13.55 -20.04
C GLU A 381 -5.23 12.47 -19.01
N VAL A 382 -5.34 11.20 -19.46
CA VAL A 382 -5.54 10.05 -18.58
C VAL A 382 -4.33 9.88 -17.66
N ARG A 383 -3.11 9.99 -18.21
CA ARG A 383 -1.86 9.95 -17.46
C ARG A 383 -1.82 11.04 -16.38
N SER A 384 -2.12 12.28 -16.75
CA SER A 384 -2.14 13.42 -15.84
C SER A 384 -3.18 13.27 -14.74
N ALA A 385 -4.36 12.74 -15.05
CA ALA A 385 -5.39 12.48 -14.05
C ALA A 385 -4.90 11.46 -12.99
N ILE A 386 -4.34 10.32 -13.42
CA ILE A 386 -3.89 9.25 -12.53
C ILE A 386 -2.66 9.66 -11.71
N LEU A 387 -1.66 10.27 -12.35
CA LEU A 387 -0.39 10.61 -11.70
C LEU A 387 -0.48 11.83 -10.79
N HIS A 388 -1.43 12.74 -11.04
CA HIS A 388 -1.49 14.03 -10.34
C HIS A 388 -2.90 14.48 -9.98
N GLY A 389 -3.73 14.75 -10.99
CA GLY A 389 -4.95 15.56 -10.83
C GLY A 389 -5.90 15.02 -9.76
N ASN A 390 -6.13 13.70 -9.74
CA ASN A 390 -7.03 13.08 -8.79
C ASN A 390 -6.51 13.16 -7.36
N ALA A 391 -5.21 12.91 -7.15
CA ALA A 391 -4.58 13.01 -5.85
C ALA A 391 -4.57 14.46 -5.34
N ALA A 392 -4.25 15.43 -6.21
CA ALA A 392 -4.28 16.86 -5.87
C ALA A 392 -5.67 17.32 -5.44
N SER A 393 -6.72 16.95 -6.21
CA SER A 393 -8.12 17.27 -5.88
C SER A 393 -8.54 16.63 -4.54
N LEU A 394 -8.18 15.36 -4.32
CA LEU A 394 -8.50 14.65 -3.09
C LEU A 394 -7.86 15.31 -1.85
N LEU A 395 -6.58 15.70 -1.97
CA LEU A 395 -5.83 16.40 -0.91
C LEU A 395 -6.36 17.82 -0.66
N ALA A 396 -6.90 18.49 -1.68
CA ALA A 396 -7.56 19.80 -1.55
C ALA A 396 -8.95 19.70 -0.93
N GLY A 397 -9.47 18.49 -0.67
CA GLY A 397 -10.83 18.30 -0.15
C GLY A 397 -11.92 18.44 -1.23
N GLU A 398 -11.57 18.34 -2.50
CA GLU A 398 -12.46 18.43 -3.66
C GLU A 398 -12.90 17.05 -4.15
N GLY A 399 -13.84 16.97 -5.12
CA GLY A 399 -14.12 15.74 -5.86
C GLY A 399 -15.28 14.87 -5.33
N LEU A 400 -16.21 15.41 -4.49
CA LEU A 400 -17.51 14.78 -4.19
C LEU A 400 -18.63 15.46 -4.95
#